data_d5ded1a1c021d044f6512b880cc719e0
#
_entry.id   d5ded1a1c021d044f6512b880cc719e0
#
_cell.length_a   1.000
_cell.length_b   1.000
_cell.length_c   1.000
_cell.angle_alpha   90.00
_cell.angle_beta   90.00
_cell.angle_gamma   90.00
#
_symmetry.space_group_name_H-M   'P 1'
#
loop_
_entity.id
_entity.type
_entity.pdbx_description
1 polymer ?
#
loop_
_entity_poly.entity_id
_entity_poly.type
_entity_poly.pdbx_seq_one_letter_code
_entity_poly.pdbx_strand_id
1 'polypeptide(L)'
;MQPVLAFDVYGTLIDTQGVTVELERRLSDVTKAGEFAKRWREKQLEYSFRHGLMGAYVPFAECTREALVFTDRALQTGLSDNDHDHLMAVYAELPAFSDVVPALDQLRDAGIRCVAFSNGTEEAVSQLLT
;
A
#
# COMPACT_ATOMS: atom_id res chain seq x y z
N MET A 1 25.63 22.46 -1.94
CA MET A 1 24.84 21.34 -1.32
C MET A 1 23.83 20.85 -2.33
N GLN A 2 23.87 19.58 -2.69
CA GLN A 2 22.86 19.00 -3.58
C GLN A 2 21.61 18.64 -2.77
N PRO A 3 20.42 18.98 -3.24
CA PRO A 3 19.20 18.59 -2.54
C PRO A 3 19.00 17.08 -2.58
N VAL A 4 18.42 16.53 -1.52
CA VAL A 4 17.96 15.15 -1.47
C VAL A 4 16.43 15.20 -1.38
N LEU A 5 15.75 14.47 -2.26
CA LEU A 5 14.31 14.35 -2.24
C LEU A 5 13.92 13.06 -1.52
N ALA A 6 13.13 13.19 -0.48
CA ALA A 6 12.55 12.06 0.22
C ALA A 6 11.10 11.87 -0.25
N PHE A 7 10.82 10.70 -0.82
CA PHE A 7 9.49 10.36 -1.33
C PHE A 7 8.79 9.41 -0.37
N ASP A 8 7.54 9.74 -0.03
CA ASP A 8 6.59 8.77 0.47
C ASP A 8 6.35 7.70 -0.61
N VAL A 9 6.01 6.48 -0.21
CA VAL A 9 5.89 5.33 -1.11
C VAL A 9 4.43 4.99 -1.36
N TYR A 10 3.73 4.48 -0.36
CA TYR A 10 2.35 4.02 -0.51
C TYR A 10 1.39 5.18 -0.74
N GLY A 11 0.77 5.23 -1.91
CA GLY A 11 -0.14 6.30 -2.30
C GLY A 11 0.54 7.52 -2.93
N THR A 12 1.86 7.54 -3.01
CA THR A 12 2.67 8.59 -3.66
C THR A 12 3.42 8.05 -4.87
N LEU A 13 4.27 7.05 -4.70
CA LEU A 13 4.94 6.35 -5.79
C LEU A 13 4.16 5.11 -6.25
N ILE A 14 3.54 4.44 -5.30
CA ILE A 14 2.82 3.18 -5.52
C ILE A 14 1.32 3.42 -5.42
N ASP A 15 0.59 2.96 -6.42
CA ASP A 15 -0.87 3.07 -6.49
C ASP A 15 -1.55 2.03 -5.60
N THR A 16 -1.93 2.43 -4.39
CA THR A 16 -2.61 1.56 -3.43
C THR A 16 -4.02 1.16 -3.87
N GLN A 17 -4.61 1.87 -4.82
CA GLN A 17 -5.90 1.50 -5.43
C GLN A 17 -5.74 0.42 -6.51
N GLY A 18 -4.52 0.08 -6.90
CA GLY A 18 -4.26 -1.02 -7.83
C GLY A 18 -4.79 -2.38 -7.37
N VAL A 19 -5.00 -2.56 -6.07
CA VAL A 19 -5.63 -3.76 -5.50
C VAL A 19 -7.10 -3.92 -5.92
N THR A 20 -7.75 -2.84 -6.36
CA THR A 20 -9.19 -2.84 -6.71
C THR A 20 -9.50 -3.83 -7.82
N VAL A 21 -8.62 -3.99 -8.79
CA VAL A 21 -8.80 -4.95 -9.90
C VAL A 21 -8.97 -6.38 -9.39
N GLU A 22 -8.14 -6.77 -8.42
CA GLU A 22 -8.22 -8.11 -7.83
C GLU A 22 -9.44 -8.26 -6.93
N LEU A 23 -9.82 -7.22 -6.23
CA LEU A 23 -11.05 -7.19 -5.43
C LEU A 23 -12.29 -7.32 -6.32
N GLU A 24 -12.32 -6.69 -7.48
CA GLU A 24 -13.43 -6.84 -8.44
C GLU A 24 -13.61 -8.29 -8.88
N ARG A 25 -12.51 -8.99 -9.14
CA ARG A 25 -12.54 -10.41 -9.49
C ARG A 25 -13.10 -11.28 -8.38
N ARG A 26 -12.74 -11.00 -7.14
CA ARG A 26 -13.14 -11.81 -5.98
C ARG A 26 -14.54 -11.49 -5.48
N LEU A 27 -14.93 -10.24 -5.49
CA LEU A 27 -16.23 -9.80 -4.99
C LEU A 27 -17.32 -9.80 -6.08
N SER A 28 -16.94 -9.88 -7.36
CA SER A 28 -17.85 -9.80 -8.52
C SER A 28 -18.76 -8.56 -8.50
N ASP A 29 -18.25 -7.46 -7.92
CA ASP A 29 -19.01 -6.22 -7.74
C ASP A 29 -18.00 -5.04 -7.71
N VAL A 30 -18.05 -4.22 -8.75
CA VAL A 30 -17.13 -3.06 -8.92
C VAL A 30 -17.31 -2.02 -7.81
N THR A 31 -18.56 -1.75 -7.41
CA THR A 31 -18.86 -0.77 -6.37
C THR A 31 -18.33 -1.24 -5.01
N LYS A 32 -18.58 -2.49 -4.65
CA LYS A 32 -18.06 -3.09 -3.42
C LYS A 32 -16.53 -3.14 -3.41
N ALA A 33 -15.89 -3.47 -4.53
CA ALA A 33 -14.44 -3.50 -4.64
C ALA A 33 -13.82 -2.13 -4.37
N GLY A 34 -14.38 -1.07 -4.94
CA GLY A 34 -13.94 0.30 -4.69
C GLY A 34 -14.11 0.73 -3.23
N GLU A 35 -15.27 0.43 -2.64
CA GLU A 35 -15.53 0.70 -1.22
C GLU A 35 -14.59 -0.08 -0.32
N PHE A 36 -14.35 -1.36 -0.63
CA PHE A 36 -13.43 -2.21 0.11
C PHE A 36 -12.01 -1.66 0.07
N ALA A 37 -11.49 -1.34 -1.11
CA ALA A 37 -10.14 -0.81 -1.28
C ALA A 37 -9.94 0.50 -0.49
N LYS A 38 -10.91 1.40 -0.54
CA LYS A 38 -10.90 2.65 0.20
C LYS A 38 -10.88 2.40 1.71
N ARG A 39 -11.80 1.58 2.21
CA ARG A 39 -11.91 1.27 3.65
C ARG A 39 -10.67 0.56 4.16
N TRP A 40 -10.13 -0.36 3.39
CA TRP A 40 -8.91 -1.08 3.73
C TRP A 40 -7.74 -0.10 3.90
N ARG A 41 -7.55 0.82 2.96
CA ARG A 41 -6.49 1.84 3.04
C ARG A 41 -6.68 2.76 4.26
N GLU A 42 -7.89 3.23 4.51
CA GLU A 42 -8.19 4.08 5.68
C GLU A 42 -7.86 3.37 6.98
N LYS A 43 -8.24 2.11 7.13
CA LYS A 43 -7.96 1.31 8.33
C LYS A 43 -6.49 0.95 8.48
N GLN A 44 -5.79 0.69 7.39
CA GLN A 44 -4.34 0.46 7.39
C GLN A 44 -3.60 1.65 8.01
N LEU A 45 -3.92 2.86 7.58
CA LEU A 45 -3.33 4.09 8.12
C LEU A 45 -3.75 4.32 9.57
N GLU A 46 -5.02 4.13 9.89
CA GLU A 46 -5.52 4.28 11.25
C GLU A 46 -4.78 3.35 12.22
N TYR A 47 -4.64 2.08 11.87
CA TYR A 47 -3.95 1.10 12.73
C TYR A 47 -2.47 1.40 12.87
N SER A 48 -1.80 1.81 11.80
CA SER A 48 -0.41 2.24 11.84
C SER A 48 -0.21 3.41 12.82
N PHE A 49 -1.07 4.43 12.76
CA PHE A 49 -1.00 5.57 13.67
C PHE A 49 -1.33 5.19 15.11
N ARG A 50 -2.33 4.34 15.32
CA ARG A 50 -2.70 3.88 16.68
C ARG A 50 -1.59 3.08 17.34
N HIS A 51 -0.96 2.15 16.63
CA HIS A 51 0.19 1.40 17.13
C HIS A 51 1.35 2.34 17.49
N GLY A 52 1.63 3.33 16.66
CA GLY A 52 2.65 4.33 16.94
C GLY A 52 2.36 5.16 18.20
N LEU A 53 1.11 5.65 18.33
CA LEU A 53 0.69 6.45 19.51
C LEU A 53 0.70 5.64 20.80
N MET A 54 0.41 4.35 20.75
CA MET A 54 0.45 3.46 21.91
C MET A 54 1.87 3.03 22.29
N GLY A 55 2.88 3.38 21.50
CA GLY A 55 4.24 2.87 21.66
C GLY A 55 4.36 1.36 21.43
N ALA A 56 3.42 0.77 20.69
CA ALA A 56 3.34 -0.66 20.41
C ALA A 56 3.57 -0.91 18.91
N TYR A 57 4.78 -0.63 18.45
CA TYR A 57 5.13 -0.77 17.04
C TYR A 57 4.90 -2.20 16.55
N VAL A 58 4.26 -2.31 15.39
CA VAL A 58 4.19 -3.53 14.58
C VAL A 58 4.58 -3.19 13.14
N PRO A 59 5.12 -4.14 12.36
CA PRO A 59 5.41 -3.91 10.95
C PRO A 59 4.18 -3.44 10.18
N PHE A 60 4.38 -2.58 9.19
CA PHE A 60 3.28 -2.02 8.40
C PHE A 60 2.44 -3.10 7.70
N ALA A 61 3.08 -4.22 7.30
CA ALA A 61 2.37 -5.37 6.73
C ALA A 61 1.35 -5.98 7.71
N GLU A 62 1.62 -5.99 9.02
CA GLU A 62 0.63 -6.44 10.01
C GLU A 62 -0.56 -5.49 10.10
N CYS A 63 -0.32 -4.18 10.09
CA CYS A 63 -1.39 -3.19 10.01
C CYS A 63 -2.24 -3.38 8.75
N THR A 64 -1.59 -3.70 7.63
CA THR A 64 -2.26 -3.99 6.36
C THR A 64 -3.18 -5.21 6.48
N ARG A 65 -2.70 -6.29 7.10
CA ARG A 65 -3.49 -7.51 7.32
C ARG A 65 -4.64 -7.30 8.31
N GLU A 66 -4.38 -6.65 9.42
CA GLU A 66 -5.43 -6.32 10.41
C GLU A 66 -6.55 -5.48 9.78
N ALA A 67 -6.17 -4.49 8.98
CA ALA A 67 -7.12 -3.64 8.25
C ALA A 67 -7.92 -4.44 7.21
N LEU A 68 -7.29 -5.39 6.54
CA LEU A 68 -7.96 -6.29 5.59
C LEU A 68 -9.03 -7.14 6.29
N VAL A 69 -8.69 -7.78 7.39
CA VAL A 69 -9.61 -8.60 8.18
C VAL A 69 -10.77 -7.75 8.72
N PHE A 70 -10.47 -6.56 9.22
CA PHE A 70 -11.51 -5.63 9.68
C PHE A 70 -12.47 -5.27 8.55
N THR A 71 -11.93 -4.91 7.39
CA THR A 71 -12.74 -4.47 6.23
C THR A 71 -13.64 -5.60 5.71
N ASP A 72 -13.10 -6.81 5.61
CA ASP A 72 -13.87 -8.00 5.23
C ASP A 72 -15.07 -8.22 6.16
N ARG A 73 -14.84 -8.16 7.46
CA ARG A 73 -15.91 -8.30 8.46
C ARG A 73 -16.91 -7.15 8.43
N ALA A 74 -16.42 -5.91 8.32
CA ALA A 74 -17.27 -4.71 8.31
C ALA A 74 -18.19 -4.66 7.10
N LEU A 75 -17.69 -5.06 5.93
CA LEU A 75 -18.47 -5.10 4.68
C LEU A 75 -19.14 -6.46 4.42
N GLN A 76 -18.95 -7.43 5.29
CA GLN A 76 -19.53 -8.78 5.19
C GLN A 76 -19.27 -9.44 3.84
N THR A 77 -18.03 -9.35 3.36
CA THR A 77 -17.66 -9.84 2.03
C THR A 77 -17.37 -11.35 1.98
N GLY A 78 -17.16 -11.97 3.14
CA GLY A 78 -17.04 -13.44 3.25
C GLY A 78 -15.76 -14.00 2.60
N LEU A 79 -14.67 -13.24 2.58
CA LEU A 79 -13.42 -13.69 2.03
C LEU A 79 -12.80 -14.81 2.88
N SER A 80 -12.20 -15.79 2.21
CA SER A 80 -11.48 -16.88 2.87
C SER A 80 -10.09 -16.46 3.32
N ASP A 81 -9.44 -17.28 4.16
CA ASP A 81 -8.04 -17.05 4.55
C ASP A 81 -7.12 -17.06 3.32
N ASN A 82 -7.39 -17.92 2.34
CA ASN A 82 -6.66 -17.92 1.07
C ASN A 82 -6.84 -16.61 0.30
N ASP A 83 -8.04 -16.02 0.32
CA ASP A 83 -8.31 -14.73 -0.30
C ASP A 83 -7.51 -13.62 0.39
N HIS A 84 -7.47 -13.64 1.72
CA HIS A 84 -6.66 -12.70 2.50
C HIS A 84 -5.18 -12.82 2.14
N ASP A 85 -4.63 -14.03 2.11
CA ASP A 85 -3.22 -14.26 1.77
C ASP A 85 -2.90 -13.80 0.35
N HIS A 86 -3.80 -14.08 -0.60
CA HIS A 86 -3.65 -13.61 -1.98
C HIS A 86 -3.69 -12.08 -2.08
N LEU A 87 -4.63 -11.43 -1.41
CA LEU A 87 -4.72 -9.97 -1.41
C LEU A 87 -3.50 -9.31 -0.75
N MET A 88 -2.95 -9.92 0.29
CA MET A 88 -1.69 -9.45 0.89
C MET A 88 -0.51 -9.59 -0.09
N ALA A 89 -0.44 -10.67 -0.85
CA ALA A 89 0.58 -10.85 -1.88
C ALA A 89 0.44 -9.81 -3.01
N VAL A 90 -0.77 -9.55 -3.47
CA VAL A 90 -1.06 -8.49 -4.46
C VAL A 90 -0.64 -7.12 -3.92
N TYR A 91 -0.94 -6.84 -2.66
CA TYR A 91 -0.58 -5.56 -2.04
C TYR A 91 0.93 -5.35 -1.95
N ALA A 92 1.70 -6.43 -1.82
CA ALA A 92 3.17 -6.38 -1.79
C ALA A 92 3.80 -6.11 -3.17
N GLU A 93 3.03 -6.20 -4.26
CA GLU A 93 3.49 -6.06 -5.64
C GLU A 93 2.69 -5.01 -6.44
N LEU A 94 2.08 -4.05 -5.76
CA LEU A 94 1.28 -3.02 -6.42
C LEU A 94 2.10 -2.18 -7.41
N PRO A 95 1.48 -1.73 -8.51
CA PRO A 95 2.18 -0.94 -9.53
C PRO A 95 2.48 0.48 -9.04
N ALA A 96 3.50 1.08 -9.61
CA ALA A 96 3.73 2.51 -9.51
C ALA A 96 2.70 3.28 -10.35
N PHE A 97 2.43 4.53 -9.97
CA PHE A 97 1.71 5.46 -10.84
C PHE A 97 2.49 5.67 -12.14
N SER A 98 1.80 5.91 -13.24
CA SER A 98 2.39 5.97 -14.59
C SER A 98 3.42 7.09 -14.80
N ASP A 99 3.35 8.15 -14.00
CA ASP A 99 4.27 9.29 -14.06
C ASP A 99 5.55 9.12 -13.20
N VAL A 100 5.62 8.06 -12.36
CA VAL A 100 6.70 7.87 -11.39
C VAL A 100 8.03 7.56 -12.07
N VAL A 101 8.08 6.55 -12.94
CA VAL A 101 9.33 6.16 -13.60
C VAL A 101 9.90 7.30 -14.43
N PRO A 102 9.13 7.97 -15.32
CA PRO A 102 9.64 9.12 -16.07
C PRO A 102 10.14 10.26 -15.18
N ALA A 103 9.44 10.54 -14.08
CA ALA A 103 9.84 11.61 -13.14
C ALA A 103 11.16 11.27 -12.42
N LEU A 104 11.29 10.04 -11.92
CA LEU A 104 12.53 9.60 -11.26
C LEU A 104 13.71 9.56 -12.23
N ASP A 105 13.49 9.18 -13.47
CA ASP A 105 14.53 9.22 -14.50
C ASP A 105 15.03 10.66 -14.76
N GLN A 106 14.12 11.63 -14.87
CA GLN A 106 14.48 13.04 -14.99
C GLN A 106 15.29 13.55 -13.80
N LEU A 107 14.90 13.18 -12.59
CA LEU A 107 15.61 13.57 -11.37
C LEU A 107 17.01 12.94 -11.32
N ARG A 108 17.14 11.68 -11.69
CA ARG A 108 18.44 11.00 -11.79
C ARG A 108 19.35 11.71 -12.81
N ASP A 109 18.82 12.01 -13.98
CA ASP A 109 19.56 12.66 -15.06
C ASP A 109 19.99 14.08 -14.68
N ALA A 110 19.22 14.74 -13.80
CA ALA A 110 19.58 16.03 -13.21
C ALA A 110 20.57 15.91 -12.02
N GLY A 111 21.01 14.69 -11.67
CA GLY A 111 21.93 14.45 -10.57
C GLY A 111 21.32 14.63 -9.18
N ILE A 112 19.99 14.60 -9.07
CA ILE A 112 19.27 14.75 -7.80
C ILE A 112 19.15 13.39 -7.12
N ARG A 113 19.62 13.30 -5.88
CA ARG A 113 19.47 12.08 -5.08
C ARG A 113 18.05 11.95 -4.56
N CYS A 114 17.44 10.79 -4.82
CA CYS A 114 16.12 10.43 -4.31
C CYS A 114 16.24 9.30 -3.29
N VAL A 115 15.46 9.38 -2.22
CA VAL A 115 15.35 8.33 -1.19
C VAL A 115 13.89 8.04 -0.89
N ALA A 116 13.59 6.81 -0.54
CA ALA A 116 12.27 6.43 -0.06
C ALA A 116 12.16 6.72 1.44
N PHE A 117 11.02 7.27 1.85
CA PHE A 117 10.66 7.50 3.25
C PHE A 117 9.28 6.92 3.49
N SER A 118 9.21 5.78 4.17
CA SER A 118 8.00 4.97 4.22
C SER A 118 7.77 4.34 5.60
N ASN A 119 6.50 4.04 5.91
CA ASN A 119 6.12 3.19 7.03
C ASN A 119 6.46 1.70 6.79
N GLY A 120 6.65 1.30 5.54
CA GLY A 120 7.07 -0.05 5.17
C GLY A 120 8.49 -0.37 5.61
N THR A 121 8.79 -1.67 5.72
CA THR A 121 10.15 -2.13 5.94
C THR A 121 11.01 -1.90 4.70
N GLU A 122 12.33 -1.84 4.87
CA GLU A 122 13.27 -1.72 3.76
C GLU A 122 13.04 -2.82 2.71
N GLU A 123 12.85 -4.06 3.16
CA GLU A 123 12.59 -5.19 2.28
C GLU A 123 11.31 -5.03 1.45
N ALA A 124 10.20 -4.65 2.10
CA ALA A 124 8.92 -4.46 1.43
C ALA A 124 8.97 -3.30 0.41
N VAL A 125 9.59 -2.20 0.77
CA VAL A 125 9.75 -1.03 -0.12
C VAL A 125 10.67 -1.35 -1.28
N SER A 126 11.77 -2.05 -1.05
CA SER A 126 12.69 -2.48 -2.11
C SER A 126 12.00 -3.39 -3.12
N GLN A 127 11.14 -4.30 -2.67
CA GLN A 127 10.34 -5.16 -3.54
C GLN A 127 9.41 -4.35 -4.44
N LEU A 128 8.74 -3.33 -3.89
CA LEU A 128 7.83 -2.46 -4.65
C LEU A 128 8.55 -1.58 -5.68
N LEU A 129 9.76 -1.15 -5.38
CA LEU A 129 10.51 -0.18 -6.20
C LEU A 129 11.51 -0.82 -7.18
N THR A 130 11.57 -2.12 -7.23
CA THR A 130 12.32 -2.87 -8.25
C THR A 130 11.41 -3.31 -9.37
#